data_07c805bb4d71c7111351757cc194bd85
#
_entry.id   07c805bb4d71c7111351757cc194bd85
#
_cell.length_a   1.000
_cell.length_b   1.000
_cell.length_c   1.000
_cell.angle_alpha   90.00
_cell.angle_beta   90.00
_cell.angle_gamma   90.00
#
_symmetry.space_group_name_H-M   'P 1'
#
loop_
_entity.id
_entity.type
_entity.pdbx_description
1 polymer ?
#
loop_
_entity_poly.entity_id
_entity_poly.type
_entity_poly.pdbx_seq_one_letter_code
_entity_poly.pdbx_strand_id
1 'polypeptide(L)'
;MRKIIIDFMGNKKWLFAFSGVLIVISIAALLIRGLAFGIEFQGGSVMTFTGTAGVTVEQMRDGLRDAGIADAGTAVVQQTDEGDFIVRTAEQDADAAAEQFDTVVSALALPEQEANVTTIGPGWGANVTNAALIALAVSIIAILGYVSIRFEYKMSVTAIAALLHDVLIVLGLYALVGHEVTPNTVAALLTILGYSLYDTVVVFHRIRENSQNLVKHTFQQMANESINQVLARSINTTLTSLIPVVCLLAFGGSTLKDFAFALVVGLTLGAYSSVGVASPLYALWKEREPRFQALKRKHEARARA
;
A
#
# COMPACT_ATOMS: atom_id res chain seq x y z
N MET A 1 -14.54 -33.95 -0.67
CA MET A 1 -13.42 -33.13 -0.20
C MET A 1 -13.74 -32.61 1.19
N ARG A 2 -12.91 -32.93 2.20
CA ARG A 2 -13.05 -32.34 3.55
C ARG A 2 -12.85 -30.84 3.44
N LYS A 3 -13.88 -30.02 3.72
CA LYS A 3 -13.71 -28.55 3.79
C LYS A 3 -12.72 -28.26 4.92
N ILE A 4 -11.58 -27.73 4.59
CA ILE A 4 -10.63 -27.21 5.59
C ILE A 4 -11.33 -25.99 6.21
N ILE A 5 -11.71 -26.09 7.48
CA ILE A 5 -12.30 -24.98 8.23
C ILE A 5 -11.17 -24.35 9.05
N ILE A 6 -10.82 -23.13 8.69
CA ILE A 6 -9.83 -22.33 9.42
C ILE A 6 -10.56 -21.58 10.53
N ASP A 7 -10.03 -21.65 11.75
CA ASP A 7 -10.62 -20.94 12.88
C ASP A 7 -10.02 -19.54 13.03
N PHE A 8 -10.57 -18.60 12.28
CA PHE A 8 -10.19 -17.17 12.35
C PHE A 8 -10.63 -16.53 13.66
N MET A 9 -11.81 -16.93 14.18
CA MET A 9 -12.34 -16.33 15.40
C MET A 9 -11.64 -16.85 16.65
N GLY A 10 -11.21 -18.11 16.67
CA GLY A 10 -10.36 -18.65 17.74
C GLY A 10 -8.99 -17.99 17.75
N ASN A 11 -8.41 -17.78 16.58
CA ASN A 11 -7.07 -17.22 16.41
C ASN A 11 -7.04 -15.68 16.31
N LYS A 12 -8.15 -14.98 16.56
CA LYS A 12 -8.25 -13.52 16.43
C LYS A 12 -7.18 -12.73 17.20
N LYS A 13 -6.73 -13.23 18.36
CA LYS A 13 -5.68 -12.58 19.16
C LYS A 13 -4.36 -12.56 18.39
N TRP A 14 -4.01 -13.65 17.72
CA TRP A 14 -2.81 -13.73 16.89
C TRP A 14 -2.92 -12.86 15.63
N LEU A 15 -4.09 -12.82 15.00
CA LEU A 15 -4.35 -11.95 13.84
C LEU A 15 -4.22 -10.47 14.24
N PHE A 16 -4.83 -10.06 15.34
CA PHE A 16 -4.69 -8.69 15.84
C PHE A 16 -3.28 -8.35 16.31
N ALA A 17 -2.57 -9.31 16.93
CA ALA A 17 -1.17 -9.12 17.30
C ALA A 17 -0.28 -8.92 16.07
N PHE A 18 -0.46 -9.74 15.03
CA PHE A 18 0.26 -9.59 13.76
C PHE A 18 0.00 -8.22 13.11
N SER A 19 -1.28 -7.82 12.98
CA SER A 19 -1.65 -6.49 12.50
C SER A 19 -1.06 -5.37 13.37
N GLY A 20 -1.10 -5.53 14.69
CA GLY A 20 -0.52 -4.56 15.62
C GLY A 20 0.98 -4.38 15.43
N VAL A 21 1.72 -5.47 15.24
CA VAL A 21 3.16 -5.42 14.94
C VAL A 21 3.42 -4.70 13.63
N LEU A 22 2.67 -5.02 12.56
CA LEU A 22 2.82 -4.34 11.28
C LEU A 22 2.53 -2.84 11.38
N ILE A 23 1.47 -2.45 12.10
CA ILE A 23 1.13 -1.03 12.35
C ILE A 23 2.26 -0.32 13.10
N VAL A 24 2.80 -0.93 14.17
CA VAL A 24 3.90 -0.35 14.95
C VAL A 24 5.14 -0.16 14.10
N ILE A 25 5.53 -1.16 13.31
CA ILE A 25 6.66 -1.07 12.37
C ILE A 25 6.41 0.04 11.36
N SER A 26 5.21 0.12 10.79
CA SER A 26 4.83 1.13 9.80
C SER A 26 4.90 2.54 10.37
N ILE A 27 4.35 2.76 11.56
CA ILE A 27 4.40 4.06 12.24
C ILE A 27 5.85 4.42 12.58
N ALA A 28 6.64 3.48 13.10
CA ALA A 28 8.04 3.71 13.41
C ALA A 28 8.85 4.07 12.15
N ALA A 29 8.63 3.36 11.03
CA ALA A 29 9.29 3.67 9.76
C ALA A 29 8.92 5.07 9.25
N LEU A 30 7.63 5.43 9.30
CA LEU A 30 7.15 6.76 8.90
C LEU A 30 7.71 7.89 9.77
N LEU A 31 7.86 7.67 11.08
CA LEU A 31 8.38 8.68 12.01
C LEU A 31 9.91 8.83 11.91
N ILE A 32 10.64 7.73 11.68
CA ILE A 32 12.11 7.73 11.69
C ILE A 32 12.67 8.09 10.31
N ARG A 33 12.11 7.52 9.24
CA ARG A 33 12.62 7.71 7.87
C ARG A 33 11.81 8.71 7.05
N GLY A 34 10.54 8.89 7.37
CA GLY A 34 9.60 9.68 6.55
C GLY A 34 9.25 8.99 5.23
N LEU A 35 8.51 9.69 4.39
CA LEU A 35 8.22 9.30 3.01
C LEU A 35 9.15 10.05 2.07
N ALA A 36 9.78 9.33 1.15
CA ALA A 36 10.49 9.94 0.03
C ALA A 36 9.47 10.31 -1.06
N PHE A 37 9.35 11.59 -1.38
CA PHE A 37 8.47 12.06 -2.45
C PHE A 37 9.25 12.23 -3.73
N GLY A 38 8.68 11.80 -4.85
CA GLY A 38 9.24 12.00 -6.18
C GLY A 38 9.23 13.48 -6.61
N ILE A 39 9.98 13.78 -7.65
CA ILE A 39 10.09 15.16 -8.21
C ILE A 39 8.72 15.68 -8.69
N GLU A 40 7.78 14.80 -9.00
CA GLU A 40 6.42 15.18 -9.41
C GLU A 40 5.65 15.91 -8.30
N PHE A 41 6.05 15.72 -7.05
CA PHE A 41 5.47 16.39 -5.87
C PHE A 41 6.30 17.57 -5.39
N GLN A 42 7.64 17.42 -5.41
CA GLN A 42 8.56 18.42 -4.87
C GLN A 42 9.06 19.42 -5.92
N GLY A 43 9.00 19.06 -7.20
CA GLY A 43 9.74 19.69 -8.26
C GLY A 43 11.19 19.20 -8.27
N GLY A 44 11.95 19.56 -9.31
CA GLY A 44 13.34 19.15 -9.45
C GLY A 44 13.60 18.39 -10.75
N SER A 45 14.80 17.84 -10.89
CA SER A 45 15.23 17.08 -12.06
C SER A 45 15.67 15.68 -11.71
N VAL A 46 15.35 14.74 -12.60
CA VAL A 46 15.89 13.38 -12.60
C VAL A 46 16.84 13.25 -13.77
N MET A 47 18.05 12.86 -13.50
CA MET A 47 19.11 12.59 -14.47
C MET A 47 19.40 11.09 -14.46
N THR A 48 19.41 10.45 -15.62
CA THR A 48 19.76 9.02 -15.73
C THR A 48 21.09 8.88 -16.47
N PHE A 49 22.09 8.36 -15.79
CA PHE A 49 23.44 8.12 -16.33
C PHE A 49 23.59 6.64 -16.65
N THR A 50 23.93 6.33 -17.89
CA THR A 50 24.19 4.98 -18.39
C THR A 50 25.69 4.71 -18.59
N GLY A 51 26.06 3.46 -18.77
CA GLY A 51 27.47 3.11 -19.02
C GLY A 51 28.39 3.39 -17.85
N THR A 52 27.87 3.39 -16.64
CA THR A 52 28.57 3.76 -15.41
C THR A 52 29.28 2.58 -14.75
N ALA A 53 29.64 1.54 -15.52
CA ALA A 53 30.33 0.34 -15.01
C ALA A 53 31.63 0.72 -14.27
N GLY A 54 31.68 0.39 -12.99
CA GLY A 54 32.83 0.68 -12.13
C GLY A 54 32.78 2.02 -11.39
N VAL A 55 31.79 2.86 -11.64
CA VAL A 55 31.53 4.07 -10.86
C VAL A 55 30.84 3.70 -9.56
N THR A 56 31.33 4.24 -8.45
CA THR A 56 30.68 4.08 -7.13
C THR A 56 29.71 5.22 -6.85
N VAL A 57 28.78 5.01 -5.90
CA VAL A 57 27.85 6.07 -5.44
C VAL A 57 28.62 7.30 -4.92
N GLU A 58 29.79 7.10 -4.32
CA GLU A 58 30.64 8.17 -3.78
C GLU A 58 31.26 8.99 -4.90
N GLN A 59 31.80 8.32 -5.92
CA GLN A 59 32.33 8.99 -7.11
C GLN A 59 31.24 9.74 -7.88
N MET A 60 30.02 9.18 -7.98
CA MET A 60 28.88 9.90 -8.58
C MET A 60 28.56 11.17 -7.79
N ARG A 61 28.56 11.11 -6.45
CA ARG A 61 28.36 12.32 -5.60
C ARG A 61 29.46 13.36 -5.77
N ASP A 62 30.70 12.93 -5.94
CA ASP A 62 31.81 13.85 -6.20
C ASP A 62 31.66 14.52 -7.58
N GLY A 63 31.29 13.75 -8.61
CA GLY A 63 30.96 14.31 -9.93
C GLY A 63 29.81 15.33 -9.89
N LEU A 64 28.79 15.09 -9.08
CA LEU A 64 27.71 16.06 -8.87
C LEU A 64 28.20 17.36 -8.21
N ARG A 65 29.13 17.28 -7.26
CA ARG A 65 29.74 18.46 -6.63
C ARG A 65 30.60 19.25 -7.63
N ASP A 66 31.38 18.54 -8.43
CA ASP A 66 32.25 19.14 -9.45
C ASP A 66 31.42 19.82 -10.56
N ALA A 67 30.24 19.30 -10.85
CA ALA A 67 29.26 19.93 -11.74
C ALA A 67 28.54 21.14 -11.12
N GLY A 68 28.88 21.52 -9.88
CA GLY A 68 28.29 22.71 -9.22
C GLY A 68 26.87 22.52 -8.73
N ILE A 69 26.41 21.27 -8.58
CA ILE A 69 25.06 20.99 -8.07
C ILE A 69 25.02 21.32 -6.57
N ALA A 70 24.25 22.35 -6.21
CA ALA A 70 24.25 22.90 -4.85
C ALA A 70 23.79 21.89 -3.79
N ASP A 71 22.93 20.97 -4.14
CA ASP A 71 22.38 19.92 -3.28
C ASP A 71 23.05 18.53 -3.47
N ALA A 72 24.21 18.46 -4.09
CA ALA A 72 24.93 17.19 -4.36
C ALA A 72 25.10 16.31 -3.13
N GLY A 73 25.22 16.91 -1.94
CA GLY A 73 25.33 16.19 -0.66
C GLY A 73 24.04 15.49 -0.23
N THR A 74 22.88 16.06 -0.58
CA THR A 74 21.53 15.59 -0.23
C THR A 74 20.80 14.96 -1.41
N ALA A 75 21.34 15.11 -2.63
CA ALA A 75 20.78 14.50 -3.84
C ALA A 75 20.57 12.99 -3.66
N VAL A 76 19.45 12.50 -4.12
CA VAL A 76 19.15 11.05 -4.09
C VAL A 76 19.88 10.39 -5.24
N VAL A 77 20.88 9.61 -4.93
CA VAL A 77 21.68 8.83 -5.90
C VAL A 77 21.32 7.37 -5.73
N GLN A 78 20.69 6.79 -6.73
CA GLN A 78 20.30 5.38 -6.77
C GLN A 78 21.05 4.68 -7.90
N GLN A 79 21.62 3.50 -7.61
CA GLN A 79 22.17 2.64 -8.63
C GLN A 79 21.16 1.57 -9.00
N THR A 80 20.96 1.36 -10.30
CA THR A 80 20.06 0.32 -10.82
C THR A 80 20.76 -1.06 -10.78
N ASP A 81 19.99 -2.13 -10.95
CA ASP A 81 20.52 -3.51 -11.04
C ASP A 81 21.43 -3.69 -12.28
N GLU A 82 21.28 -2.84 -13.30
CA GLU A 82 22.08 -2.81 -14.52
C GLU A 82 23.39 -2.02 -14.35
N GLY A 83 23.56 -1.35 -13.20
CA GLY A 83 24.74 -0.55 -12.86
C GLY A 83 24.63 0.91 -13.25
N ASP A 84 23.52 1.36 -13.84
CA ASP A 84 23.25 2.75 -14.17
C ASP A 84 22.89 3.57 -12.93
N PHE A 85 23.04 4.89 -13.02
CA PHE A 85 22.66 5.78 -11.92
C PHE A 85 21.45 6.64 -12.27
N ILE A 86 20.53 6.73 -11.33
CA ILE A 86 19.42 7.68 -11.31
C ILE A 86 19.70 8.70 -10.22
N VAL A 87 19.87 9.96 -10.62
CA VAL A 87 20.18 11.07 -9.72
C VAL A 87 19.03 12.06 -9.72
N ARG A 88 18.59 12.45 -8.52
CA ARG A 88 17.55 13.45 -8.33
C ARG A 88 18.12 14.69 -7.66
N THR A 89 17.87 15.84 -8.26
CA THR A 89 18.34 17.15 -7.79
C THR A 89 17.16 18.10 -7.60
N ALA A 90 17.36 19.17 -6.85
CA ALA A 90 16.37 20.23 -6.68
C ALA A 90 16.30 21.22 -7.87
N GLU A 91 17.13 21.03 -8.90
CA GLU A 91 17.16 21.90 -10.09
C GLU A 91 15.82 21.82 -10.84
N GLN A 92 15.21 22.97 -11.08
CA GLN A 92 13.90 23.10 -11.71
C GLN A 92 13.95 23.78 -13.08
N ASP A 93 15.16 24.15 -13.53
CA ASP A 93 15.40 24.66 -14.87
C ASP A 93 15.94 23.54 -15.77
N ALA A 94 15.28 23.31 -16.90
CA ALA A 94 15.61 22.20 -17.78
C ALA A 94 16.96 22.38 -18.49
N ASP A 95 17.28 23.61 -18.86
CA ASP A 95 18.53 23.93 -19.57
C ASP A 95 19.71 23.81 -18.58
N ALA A 96 19.56 24.33 -17.37
CA ALA A 96 20.55 24.17 -16.30
C ALA A 96 20.76 22.71 -15.93
N ALA A 97 19.68 21.91 -15.83
CA ALA A 97 19.76 20.48 -15.53
C ALA A 97 20.49 19.68 -16.64
N ALA A 98 20.26 20.05 -17.91
CA ALA A 98 21.00 19.45 -19.03
C ALA A 98 22.48 19.81 -19.01
N GLU A 99 22.85 21.04 -18.72
CA GLU A 99 24.22 21.49 -18.58
C GLU A 99 24.94 20.77 -17.42
N GLN A 100 24.24 20.60 -16.28
CA GLN A 100 24.73 19.84 -15.14
C GLN A 100 24.97 18.37 -15.51
N PHE A 101 24.06 17.76 -16.27
CA PHE A 101 24.21 16.40 -16.77
C PHE A 101 25.50 16.23 -17.58
N ASP A 102 25.73 17.10 -18.59
CA ASP A 102 26.88 17.06 -19.46
C ASP A 102 28.19 17.28 -18.68
N THR A 103 28.14 18.14 -17.66
CA THR A 103 29.28 18.39 -16.78
C THR A 103 29.63 17.15 -15.95
N VAL A 104 28.64 16.44 -15.41
CA VAL A 104 28.83 15.17 -14.66
C VAL A 104 29.41 14.08 -15.58
N VAL A 105 28.88 13.94 -16.81
CA VAL A 105 29.37 12.98 -17.80
C VAL A 105 30.86 13.24 -18.09
N SER A 106 31.22 14.50 -18.25
CA SER A 106 32.62 14.91 -18.49
C SER A 106 33.53 14.68 -17.28
N ALA A 107 33.08 15.06 -16.08
CA ALA A 107 33.82 14.93 -14.82
C ALA A 107 34.12 13.46 -14.46
N LEU A 108 33.20 12.56 -14.75
CA LEU A 108 33.33 11.13 -14.49
C LEU A 108 33.90 10.34 -15.67
N ALA A 109 34.26 11.03 -16.78
CA ALA A 109 34.72 10.43 -18.02
C ALA A 109 33.81 9.27 -18.51
N LEU A 110 32.49 9.46 -18.37
CA LEU A 110 31.51 8.51 -18.86
C LEU A 110 31.46 8.49 -20.39
N PRO A 111 30.98 7.40 -21.00
CA PRO A 111 30.73 7.38 -22.44
C PRO A 111 29.82 8.55 -22.84
N GLU A 112 30.06 9.12 -24.02
CA GLU A 112 29.21 10.16 -24.58
C GLU A 112 27.78 9.63 -24.72
N GLN A 113 26.82 10.31 -24.13
CA GLN A 113 25.42 9.91 -24.08
C GLN A 113 24.51 11.13 -24.23
N GLU A 114 23.35 10.95 -24.83
CA GLU A 114 22.33 12.00 -24.86
C GLU A 114 21.84 12.30 -23.43
N ALA A 115 21.59 13.57 -23.15
CA ALA A 115 21.09 14.01 -21.84
C ALA A 115 19.72 13.39 -21.57
N ASN A 116 19.69 12.38 -20.71
CA ASN A 116 18.46 11.78 -20.22
C ASN A 116 18.02 12.47 -18.92
N VAL A 117 17.39 13.65 -19.09
CA VAL A 117 16.99 14.53 -18.02
C VAL A 117 15.49 14.77 -18.09
N THR A 118 14.79 14.59 -16.99
CA THR A 118 13.38 14.95 -16.82
C THR A 118 13.28 16.02 -15.74
N THR A 119 12.77 17.20 -16.08
CA THR A 119 12.65 18.33 -15.16
C THR A 119 11.19 18.67 -14.89
N ILE A 120 10.86 18.85 -13.63
CA ILE A 120 9.55 19.33 -13.16
C ILE A 120 9.74 20.75 -12.59
N GLY A 121 9.26 21.72 -13.35
CA GLY A 121 9.39 23.13 -13.02
C GLY A 121 8.54 23.59 -11.83
N PRO A 122 8.74 24.84 -11.36
CA PRO A 122 8.07 25.40 -10.20
C PRO A 122 6.55 25.44 -10.37
N GLY A 123 5.81 25.07 -9.30
CA GLY A 123 4.35 25.08 -9.25
C GLY A 123 3.66 23.80 -9.76
N TRP A 124 4.30 22.99 -10.59
CA TRP A 124 3.74 21.72 -11.04
C TRP A 124 3.52 20.76 -9.85
N GLY A 125 4.52 20.60 -8.99
CA GLY A 125 4.45 19.72 -7.83
C GLY A 125 3.30 20.06 -6.89
N ALA A 126 3.04 21.35 -6.65
CA ALA A 126 1.90 21.78 -5.84
C ALA A 126 0.55 21.40 -6.48
N ASN A 127 0.42 21.53 -7.80
CA ASN A 127 -0.78 21.15 -8.52
C ASN A 127 -1.02 19.63 -8.48
N VAL A 128 0.04 18.84 -8.68
CA VAL A 128 -0.02 17.37 -8.61
C VAL A 128 -0.37 16.91 -7.19
N THR A 129 0.25 17.51 -6.17
CA THR A 129 -0.06 17.23 -4.75
C THR A 129 -1.51 17.52 -4.44
N ASN A 130 -2.02 18.68 -4.82
CA ASN A 130 -3.43 19.05 -4.59
C ASN A 130 -4.39 18.09 -5.31
N ALA A 131 -4.11 17.77 -6.57
CA ALA A 131 -4.93 16.81 -7.32
C ALA A 131 -4.94 15.41 -6.67
N ALA A 132 -3.78 14.93 -6.22
CA ALA A 132 -3.65 13.65 -5.52
C ALA A 132 -4.43 13.62 -4.19
N LEU A 133 -4.32 14.68 -3.38
CA LEU A 133 -5.04 14.80 -2.11
C LEU A 133 -6.56 14.90 -2.34
N ILE A 134 -7.00 15.65 -3.33
CA ILE A 134 -8.42 15.75 -3.70
C ILE A 134 -8.94 14.38 -4.17
N ALA A 135 -8.22 13.69 -5.04
CA ALA A 135 -8.60 12.38 -5.54
C ALA A 135 -8.73 11.36 -4.39
N LEU A 136 -7.76 11.35 -3.46
CA LEU A 136 -7.78 10.49 -2.29
C LEU A 136 -8.98 10.82 -1.37
N ALA A 137 -9.20 12.09 -1.06
CA ALA A 137 -10.30 12.54 -0.21
C ALA A 137 -11.67 12.19 -0.82
N VAL A 138 -11.87 12.50 -2.11
CA VAL A 138 -13.10 12.18 -2.84
C VAL A 138 -13.34 10.67 -2.88
N SER A 139 -12.30 9.88 -3.15
CA SER A 139 -12.40 8.41 -3.16
C SER A 139 -12.81 7.87 -1.78
N ILE A 140 -12.17 8.33 -0.70
CA ILE A 140 -12.52 7.93 0.66
C ILE A 140 -13.97 8.31 0.98
N ILE A 141 -14.39 9.53 0.68
CA ILE A 141 -15.78 10.00 0.91
C ILE A 141 -16.79 9.16 0.12
N ALA A 142 -16.49 8.88 -1.15
CA ALA A 142 -17.35 8.05 -2.00
C ALA A 142 -17.45 6.60 -1.46
N ILE A 143 -16.35 6.01 -1.02
CA ILE A 143 -16.31 4.69 -0.38
C ILE A 143 -17.12 4.69 0.92
N LEU A 144 -16.92 5.70 1.78
CA LEU A 144 -17.66 5.87 3.02
C LEU A 144 -19.17 5.96 2.76
N GLY A 145 -19.58 6.79 1.79
CA GLY A 145 -20.97 6.94 1.37
C GLY A 145 -21.57 5.61 0.90
N TYR A 146 -20.88 4.93 -0.01
CA TYR A 146 -21.34 3.64 -0.53
C TYR A 146 -21.52 2.58 0.57
N VAL A 147 -20.50 2.41 1.42
CA VAL A 147 -20.53 1.39 2.48
C VAL A 147 -21.58 1.73 3.53
N SER A 148 -21.75 3.02 3.88
CA SER A 148 -22.74 3.46 4.87
C SER A 148 -24.19 3.28 4.40
N ILE A 149 -24.44 3.44 3.10
CA ILE A 149 -25.78 3.20 2.51
C ILE A 149 -26.06 1.69 2.38
N ARG A 150 -25.04 0.90 2.04
CA ARG A 150 -25.20 -0.52 1.71
C ARG A 150 -25.20 -1.44 2.91
N PHE A 151 -24.49 -1.07 3.99
CA PHE A 151 -24.24 -1.91 5.16
C PHE A 151 -24.68 -1.24 6.47
N GLU A 152 -24.74 -2.05 7.53
CA GLU A 152 -24.94 -1.56 8.88
C GLU A 152 -23.76 -0.68 9.34
N TYR A 153 -24.03 0.30 10.17
CA TYR A 153 -23.01 1.22 10.74
C TYR A 153 -21.76 0.48 11.27
N LYS A 154 -21.94 -0.62 12.00
CA LYS A 154 -20.81 -1.39 12.56
C LYS A 154 -19.95 -2.04 11.47
N MET A 155 -20.57 -2.54 10.41
CA MET A 155 -19.86 -3.07 9.25
C MET A 155 -19.07 -1.95 8.55
N SER A 156 -19.68 -0.79 8.37
CA SER A 156 -19.06 0.36 7.73
C SER A 156 -17.81 0.82 8.48
N VAL A 157 -17.92 1.00 9.80
CA VAL A 157 -16.78 1.44 10.63
C VAL A 157 -15.64 0.42 10.61
N THR A 158 -15.95 -0.88 10.67
CA THR A 158 -14.91 -1.92 10.66
C THR A 158 -14.26 -2.10 9.29
N ALA A 159 -15.01 -1.89 8.19
CA ALA A 159 -14.45 -1.85 6.85
C ALA A 159 -13.46 -0.68 6.68
N ILE A 160 -13.86 0.51 7.15
CA ILE A 160 -13.00 1.69 7.11
C ILE A 160 -11.72 1.49 7.93
N ALA A 161 -11.86 0.93 9.15
CA ALA A 161 -10.71 0.62 9.98
C ALA A 161 -9.71 -0.32 9.27
N ALA A 162 -10.22 -1.33 8.53
CA ALA A 162 -9.39 -2.22 7.74
C ALA A 162 -8.74 -1.50 6.54
N LEU A 163 -9.45 -0.61 5.85
CA LEU A 163 -8.88 0.19 4.76
C LEU A 163 -7.75 1.10 5.25
N LEU A 164 -7.95 1.78 6.38
CA LEU A 164 -6.90 2.64 6.98
C LEU A 164 -5.70 1.81 7.43
N HIS A 165 -5.93 0.62 7.99
CA HIS A 165 -4.89 -0.34 8.33
C HIS A 165 -4.06 -0.69 7.09
N ASP A 166 -4.69 -1.03 5.97
CA ASP A 166 -3.99 -1.43 4.74
C ASP A 166 -3.15 -0.29 4.17
N VAL A 167 -3.72 0.91 4.05
CA VAL A 167 -3.01 2.10 3.56
C VAL A 167 -1.83 2.46 4.46
N LEU A 168 -2.02 2.42 5.79
CA LEU A 168 -0.96 2.74 6.74
C LEU A 168 0.22 1.77 6.61
N ILE A 169 -0.04 0.48 6.44
CA ILE A 169 1.01 -0.51 6.30
C ILE A 169 1.72 -0.38 4.95
N VAL A 170 1.00 -0.13 3.85
CA VAL A 170 1.62 0.13 2.54
C VAL A 170 2.57 1.32 2.62
N LEU A 171 2.10 2.46 3.15
CA LEU A 171 2.94 3.66 3.32
C LEU A 171 4.12 3.43 4.27
N GLY A 172 3.91 2.66 5.35
CA GLY A 172 4.97 2.29 6.28
C GLY A 172 6.04 1.42 5.62
N LEU A 173 5.66 0.48 4.76
CA LEU A 173 6.61 -0.33 4.00
C LEU A 173 7.35 0.50 2.95
N TYR A 174 6.69 1.48 2.30
CA TYR A 174 7.36 2.46 1.45
C TYR A 174 8.47 3.20 2.20
N ALA A 175 8.15 3.75 3.37
CA ALA A 175 9.14 4.42 4.20
C ALA A 175 10.27 3.47 4.66
N LEU A 176 9.94 2.21 4.96
CA LEU A 176 10.91 1.21 5.42
C LEU A 176 11.90 0.81 4.32
N VAL A 177 11.41 0.58 3.11
CA VAL A 177 12.23 0.15 1.96
C VAL A 177 12.91 1.35 1.29
N GLY A 178 12.34 2.55 1.41
CA GLY A 178 12.83 3.79 0.78
C GLY A 178 12.32 3.96 -0.66
N HIS A 179 11.18 3.35 -0.98
CA HIS A 179 10.49 3.60 -2.25
C HIS A 179 9.93 5.01 -2.31
N GLU A 180 9.93 5.60 -3.50
CA GLU A 180 9.40 6.94 -3.70
C GLU A 180 7.89 6.96 -3.90
N VAL A 181 7.25 7.92 -3.25
CA VAL A 181 5.84 8.23 -3.48
C VAL A 181 5.75 9.11 -4.71
N THR A 182 5.17 8.56 -5.77
CA THR A 182 4.92 9.22 -7.06
C THR A 182 3.41 9.29 -7.32
N PRO A 183 2.93 10.00 -8.34
CA PRO A 183 1.52 9.92 -8.77
C PRO A 183 1.06 8.49 -9.05
N ASN A 184 1.95 7.63 -9.55
CA ASN A 184 1.66 6.21 -9.74
C ASN A 184 1.40 5.49 -8.41
N THR A 185 2.12 5.85 -7.34
CA THR A 185 1.87 5.32 -6.00
C THR A 185 0.49 5.70 -5.49
N VAL A 186 0.06 6.96 -5.74
CA VAL A 186 -1.30 7.40 -5.39
C VAL A 186 -2.35 6.63 -6.17
N ALA A 187 -2.15 6.40 -7.47
CA ALA A 187 -3.04 5.57 -8.28
C ALA A 187 -3.11 4.12 -7.76
N ALA A 188 -1.96 3.55 -7.32
CA ALA A 188 -1.93 2.24 -6.67
C ALA A 188 -2.74 2.23 -5.38
N LEU A 189 -2.58 3.24 -4.50
CA LEU A 189 -3.34 3.35 -3.26
C LEU A 189 -4.86 3.41 -3.51
N LEU A 190 -5.30 4.22 -4.48
CA LEU A 190 -6.71 4.29 -4.88
C LEU A 190 -7.24 2.94 -5.37
N THR A 191 -6.43 2.21 -6.13
CA THR A 191 -6.76 0.86 -6.61
C THR A 191 -6.87 -0.13 -5.45
N ILE A 192 -5.92 -0.09 -4.50
CA ILE A 192 -5.91 -0.93 -3.29
C ILE A 192 -7.15 -0.70 -2.45
N LEU A 193 -7.56 0.57 -2.24
CA LEU A 193 -8.79 0.91 -1.51
C LEU A 193 -10.02 0.22 -2.11
N GLY A 194 -10.19 0.26 -3.42
CA GLY A 194 -11.30 -0.38 -4.12
C GLY A 194 -11.26 -1.91 -4.00
N TYR A 195 -10.08 -2.48 -4.18
CA TYR A 195 -9.88 -3.94 -4.15
C TYR A 195 -10.09 -4.52 -2.74
N SER A 196 -9.47 -3.93 -1.71
CA SER A 196 -9.63 -4.36 -0.31
C SER A 196 -11.08 -4.26 0.15
N LEU A 197 -11.77 -3.18 -0.26
CA LEU A 197 -13.19 -3.03 0.03
C LEU A 197 -14.04 -4.12 -0.60
N TYR A 198 -13.74 -4.54 -1.84
CA TYR A 198 -14.51 -5.57 -2.53
C TYR A 198 -14.53 -6.89 -1.73
N ASP A 199 -13.38 -7.35 -1.27
CA ASP A 199 -13.29 -8.57 -0.47
C ASP A 199 -14.03 -8.44 0.87
N THR A 200 -13.88 -7.31 1.55
CA THR A 200 -14.61 -7.02 2.80
C THR A 200 -16.13 -7.03 2.60
N VAL A 201 -16.61 -6.44 1.50
CA VAL A 201 -18.03 -6.43 1.11
C VAL A 201 -18.56 -7.85 0.90
N VAL A 202 -17.81 -8.71 0.22
CA VAL A 202 -18.20 -10.11 -0.02
C VAL A 202 -18.34 -10.88 1.29
N VAL A 203 -17.37 -10.74 2.19
CA VAL A 203 -17.41 -11.40 3.50
C VAL A 203 -18.58 -10.87 4.34
N PHE A 204 -18.77 -9.55 4.40
CA PHE A 204 -19.85 -8.92 5.17
C PHE A 204 -21.23 -9.27 4.63
N HIS A 205 -21.39 -9.34 3.31
CA HIS A 205 -22.63 -9.80 2.72
C HIS A 205 -22.96 -11.23 3.17
N ARG A 206 -21.96 -12.12 3.20
CA ARG A 206 -22.15 -13.50 3.65
C ARG A 206 -22.47 -13.60 5.14
N ILE A 207 -21.78 -12.83 5.98
CA ILE A 207 -22.08 -12.76 7.43
C ILE A 207 -23.52 -12.24 7.63
N ARG A 208 -23.94 -11.20 6.91
CA ARG A 208 -25.29 -10.64 6.99
C ARG A 208 -26.36 -11.66 6.60
N GLU A 209 -26.15 -12.37 5.49
CA GLU A 209 -27.06 -13.40 5.02
C GLU A 209 -27.22 -14.52 6.09
N ASN A 210 -26.13 -15.07 6.61
CA ASN A 210 -26.16 -16.11 7.62
C ASN A 210 -26.69 -15.65 8.97
N SER A 211 -26.58 -14.36 9.29
CA SER A 211 -27.05 -13.79 10.56
C SER A 211 -28.57 -13.70 10.67
N GLN A 212 -29.31 -13.71 9.55
CA GLN A 212 -30.77 -13.61 9.53
C GLN A 212 -31.43 -14.81 10.22
N ASN A 213 -30.87 -16.01 10.04
CA ASN A 213 -31.40 -17.27 10.54
C ASN A 213 -30.54 -17.88 11.64
N LEU A 214 -29.84 -17.05 12.42
CA LEU A 214 -28.91 -17.51 13.45
C LEU A 214 -29.66 -18.04 14.68
N VAL A 215 -29.66 -19.37 14.88
CA VAL A 215 -30.33 -20.06 16.02
C VAL A 215 -29.35 -21.03 16.72
N LYS A 216 -28.47 -21.70 15.98
CA LYS A 216 -27.69 -22.86 16.48
C LYS A 216 -26.24 -22.56 16.87
N HIS A 217 -25.74 -21.36 16.58
CA HIS A 217 -24.35 -20.98 16.80
C HIS A 217 -24.24 -19.62 17.50
N THR A 218 -23.09 -19.34 18.12
CA THR A 218 -22.77 -17.98 18.56
C THR A 218 -22.54 -17.09 17.34
N PHE A 219 -22.59 -15.77 17.50
CA PHE A 219 -22.33 -14.87 16.39
C PHE A 219 -20.91 -15.04 15.81
N GLN A 220 -19.91 -15.25 16.68
CA GLN A 220 -18.53 -15.49 16.24
C GLN A 220 -18.38 -16.82 15.48
N GLN A 221 -19.03 -17.90 15.92
CA GLN A 221 -19.00 -19.18 15.20
C GLN A 221 -19.62 -19.04 13.80
N MET A 222 -20.78 -18.39 13.69
CA MET A 222 -21.45 -18.14 12.42
C MET A 222 -20.59 -17.24 11.51
N ALA A 223 -19.94 -16.19 12.06
CA ALA A 223 -19.03 -15.34 11.31
C ALA A 223 -17.82 -16.15 10.79
N ASN A 224 -17.25 -17.05 11.60
CA ASN A 224 -16.18 -17.94 11.17
C ASN A 224 -16.59 -18.85 10.01
N GLU A 225 -17.78 -19.45 10.09
CA GLU A 225 -18.34 -20.25 9.01
C GLU A 225 -18.55 -19.42 7.74
N SER A 226 -19.05 -18.19 7.88
CA SER A 226 -19.28 -17.26 6.77
C SER A 226 -17.99 -16.91 6.04
N ILE A 227 -16.90 -16.63 6.78
CA ILE A 227 -15.57 -16.39 6.22
C ILE A 227 -15.11 -17.61 5.42
N ASN A 228 -15.18 -18.81 6.02
CA ASN A 228 -14.75 -20.04 5.35
C ASN A 228 -15.55 -20.36 4.08
N GLN A 229 -16.82 -19.94 4.00
CA GLN A 229 -17.67 -20.15 2.83
C GLN A 229 -17.20 -19.32 1.61
N VAL A 230 -16.61 -18.15 1.84
CA VAL A 230 -16.15 -17.24 0.78
C VAL A 230 -14.63 -17.24 0.60
N LEU A 231 -13.89 -17.89 1.50
CA LEU A 231 -12.43 -17.87 1.55
C LEU A 231 -11.78 -18.32 0.23
N ALA A 232 -12.27 -19.42 -0.35
CA ALA A 232 -11.73 -19.92 -1.62
C ALA A 232 -11.90 -18.90 -2.76
N ARG A 233 -13.02 -18.17 -2.77
CA ARG A 233 -13.26 -17.10 -3.74
C ARG A 233 -12.29 -15.95 -3.51
N SER A 234 -12.11 -15.49 -2.27
CA SER A 234 -11.20 -14.41 -1.92
C SER A 234 -9.75 -14.75 -2.28
N ILE A 235 -9.30 -15.96 -1.96
CA ILE A 235 -7.95 -16.42 -2.34
C ILE A 235 -7.80 -16.45 -3.87
N ASN A 236 -8.76 -17.01 -4.61
CA ASN A 236 -8.67 -17.10 -6.06
C ASN A 236 -8.65 -15.72 -6.73
N THR A 237 -9.51 -14.78 -6.28
CA THR A 237 -9.52 -13.42 -6.82
C THR A 237 -8.21 -12.69 -6.51
N THR A 238 -7.66 -12.83 -5.31
CA THR A 238 -6.38 -12.24 -4.96
C THR A 238 -5.24 -12.84 -5.78
N LEU A 239 -5.16 -14.15 -5.91
CA LEU A 239 -4.12 -14.81 -6.70
C LEU A 239 -4.18 -14.40 -8.18
N THR A 240 -5.37 -14.39 -8.79
CA THR A 240 -5.52 -13.97 -10.19
C THR A 240 -5.15 -12.51 -10.43
N SER A 241 -5.35 -11.64 -9.44
CA SER A 241 -4.94 -10.24 -9.52
C SER A 241 -3.45 -10.05 -9.21
N LEU A 242 -2.87 -10.85 -8.31
CA LEU A 242 -1.46 -10.79 -7.96
C LEU A 242 -0.54 -11.26 -9.09
N ILE A 243 -0.92 -12.30 -9.85
CA ILE A 243 -0.06 -12.84 -10.91
C ILE A 243 0.39 -11.76 -11.91
N PRO A 244 -0.48 -10.97 -12.56
CA PRO A 244 -0.05 -9.91 -13.46
C PRO A 244 0.81 -8.84 -12.77
N VAL A 245 0.47 -8.48 -11.53
CA VAL A 245 1.18 -7.44 -10.79
C VAL A 245 2.57 -7.91 -10.36
N VAL A 246 2.74 -9.19 -9.99
CA VAL A 246 4.05 -9.78 -9.70
C VAL A 246 4.89 -9.86 -10.98
N CYS A 247 4.29 -10.21 -12.14
CA CYS A 247 4.98 -10.14 -13.42
C CYS A 247 5.42 -8.69 -13.73
N LEU A 248 4.57 -7.70 -13.46
CA LEU A 248 4.91 -6.30 -13.62
C LEU A 248 6.07 -5.88 -12.68
N LEU A 249 6.07 -6.35 -11.43
CA LEU A 249 7.15 -6.10 -10.49
C LEU A 249 8.47 -6.71 -10.94
N ALA A 250 8.43 -7.91 -11.53
CA ALA A 250 9.62 -8.63 -11.97
C ALA A 250 10.19 -8.12 -13.30
N PHE A 251 9.33 -7.71 -14.23
CA PHE A 251 9.71 -7.42 -15.62
C PHE A 251 9.36 -6.00 -16.09
N GLY A 252 8.66 -5.19 -15.28
CA GLY A 252 8.09 -3.91 -15.70
C GLY A 252 9.08 -2.73 -15.75
N GLY A 253 10.37 -2.98 -15.53
CA GLY A 253 11.39 -1.92 -15.50
C GLY A 253 11.28 -1.01 -14.26
N SER A 254 12.23 -0.07 -14.13
CA SER A 254 12.35 0.79 -12.95
C SER A 254 11.13 1.68 -12.70
N THR A 255 10.55 2.22 -13.75
CA THR A 255 9.41 3.18 -13.67
C THR A 255 8.14 2.56 -13.07
N LEU A 256 7.90 1.27 -13.29
CA LEU A 256 6.69 0.58 -12.82
C LEU A 256 6.91 -0.23 -11.54
N LYS A 257 8.16 -0.39 -11.10
CA LYS A 257 8.52 -1.19 -9.93
C LYS A 257 7.82 -0.70 -8.65
N ASP A 258 7.85 0.61 -8.40
CA ASP A 258 7.23 1.21 -7.20
C ASP A 258 5.71 1.03 -7.21
N PHE A 259 5.08 1.29 -8.34
CA PHE A 259 3.64 1.04 -8.53
C PHE A 259 3.26 -0.42 -8.28
N ALA A 260 4.01 -1.35 -8.92
CA ALA A 260 3.76 -2.77 -8.78
C ALA A 260 4.02 -3.27 -7.34
N PHE A 261 5.06 -2.76 -6.69
CA PHE A 261 5.34 -3.06 -5.28
C PHE A 261 4.18 -2.64 -4.37
N ALA A 262 3.64 -1.41 -4.53
CA ALA A 262 2.47 -0.96 -3.78
C ALA A 262 1.29 -1.92 -3.96
N LEU A 263 1.00 -2.29 -5.21
CA LEU A 263 -0.11 -3.19 -5.52
C LEU A 263 0.09 -4.59 -4.94
N VAL A 264 1.28 -5.19 -5.04
CA VAL A 264 1.56 -6.53 -4.47
C VAL A 264 1.32 -6.51 -2.97
N VAL A 265 1.88 -5.53 -2.27
CA VAL A 265 1.70 -5.37 -0.83
C VAL A 265 0.23 -5.12 -0.49
N GLY A 266 -0.40 -4.15 -1.16
CA GLY A 266 -1.76 -3.74 -0.86
C GLY A 266 -2.82 -4.79 -1.16
N LEU A 267 -2.70 -5.53 -2.27
CA LEU A 267 -3.62 -6.62 -2.60
C LEU A 267 -3.50 -7.79 -1.59
N THR A 268 -2.27 -8.09 -1.19
CA THR A 268 -2.02 -9.13 -0.17
C THR A 268 -2.59 -8.73 1.19
N LEU A 269 -2.35 -7.48 1.60
CA LEU A 269 -2.90 -6.94 2.84
C LEU A 269 -4.42 -6.86 2.82
N GLY A 270 -5.04 -6.42 1.71
CA GLY A 270 -6.49 -6.33 1.57
C GLY A 270 -7.21 -7.68 1.69
N ALA A 271 -6.63 -8.73 1.11
CA ALA A 271 -7.14 -10.09 1.29
C ALA A 271 -7.03 -10.54 2.75
N TYR A 272 -5.89 -10.26 3.40
CA TYR A 272 -5.69 -10.58 4.81
C TYR A 272 -6.61 -9.76 5.71
N SER A 273 -6.68 -8.44 5.54
CA SER A 273 -7.41 -7.53 6.43
C SER A 273 -8.91 -7.78 6.43
N SER A 274 -9.49 -8.19 5.31
CA SER A 274 -10.92 -8.53 5.19
C SER A 274 -11.31 -9.69 6.12
N VAL A 275 -10.48 -10.74 6.20
CA VAL A 275 -10.74 -11.94 7.02
C VAL A 275 -10.10 -11.87 8.40
N GLY A 276 -8.96 -11.22 8.53
CA GLY A 276 -8.14 -11.17 9.76
C GLY A 276 -8.40 -9.95 10.65
N VAL A 277 -8.91 -8.86 10.07
CA VAL A 277 -9.13 -7.60 10.80
C VAL A 277 -10.60 -7.18 10.78
N ALA A 278 -11.16 -6.88 9.60
CA ALA A 278 -12.51 -6.34 9.47
C ALA A 278 -13.57 -7.27 10.05
N SER A 279 -13.53 -8.55 9.64
CA SER A 279 -14.55 -9.53 10.05
C SER A 279 -14.48 -9.91 11.53
N PRO A 280 -13.31 -10.18 12.13
CA PRO A 280 -13.21 -10.41 13.57
C PRO A 280 -13.59 -9.18 14.41
N LEU A 281 -13.20 -7.98 13.99
CA LEU A 281 -13.54 -6.74 14.68
C LEU A 281 -15.06 -6.52 14.67
N TYR A 282 -15.70 -6.70 13.51
CA TYR A 282 -17.14 -6.64 13.38
C TYR A 282 -17.85 -7.68 14.24
N ALA A 283 -17.40 -8.95 14.18
CA ALA A 283 -18.01 -10.03 14.94
C ALA A 283 -17.94 -9.81 16.45
N LEU A 284 -16.80 -9.31 16.96
CA LEU A 284 -16.64 -8.95 18.37
C LEU A 284 -17.56 -7.79 18.77
N TRP A 285 -17.69 -6.79 17.93
CA TRP A 285 -18.56 -5.64 18.22
C TRP A 285 -20.05 -6.02 18.15
N LYS A 286 -20.43 -6.82 17.15
CA LYS A 286 -21.82 -7.28 16.97
C LYS A 286 -22.27 -8.23 18.06
N GLU A 287 -21.39 -9.12 18.55
CA GLU A 287 -21.70 -10.07 19.63
C GLU A 287 -22.03 -9.37 20.97
N ARG A 288 -21.63 -8.09 21.15
CA ARG A 288 -21.97 -7.29 22.33
C ARG A 288 -23.44 -6.82 22.36
N GLU A 289 -24.20 -6.99 21.29
CA GLU A 289 -25.63 -6.66 21.27
C GLU A 289 -26.42 -7.63 22.17
N PRO A 290 -27.45 -7.14 22.90
CA PRO A 290 -28.20 -7.97 23.87
C PRO A 290 -28.75 -9.26 23.26
N ARG A 291 -29.23 -9.22 22.00
CA ARG A 291 -29.74 -10.36 21.25
C ARG A 291 -28.68 -11.48 21.12
N PHE A 292 -27.48 -11.13 20.73
CA PHE A 292 -26.39 -12.10 20.48
C PHE A 292 -25.71 -12.54 21.78
N GLN A 293 -25.67 -11.68 22.80
CA GLN A 293 -25.22 -12.08 24.14
C GLN A 293 -26.16 -13.13 24.79
N ALA A 294 -27.47 -12.95 24.65
CA ALA A 294 -28.44 -13.92 25.15
C ALA A 294 -28.26 -15.29 24.45
N LEU A 295 -28.03 -15.26 23.13
CA LEU A 295 -27.76 -16.48 22.36
C LEU A 295 -26.46 -17.16 22.82
N LYS A 296 -25.41 -16.41 23.06
CA LYS A 296 -24.12 -16.91 23.57
C LYS A 296 -24.26 -17.59 24.92
N ARG A 297 -24.92 -16.93 25.89
CA ARG A 297 -25.18 -17.52 27.22
C ARG A 297 -25.98 -18.83 27.13
N LYS A 298 -26.97 -18.92 26.25
CA LYS A 298 -27.75 -20.13 26.01
C LYS A 298 -26.88 -21.28 25.47
N HIS A 299 -25.93 -20.95 24.58
CA HIS A 299 -24.98 -21.94 24.04
C HIS A 299 -23.97 -22.42 25.08
N GLU A 300 -23.41 -21.51 25.87
CA GLU A 300 -22.48 -21.84 26.95
C GLU A 300 -23.13 -22.72 28.03
N ALA A 301 -24.40 -22.43 28.37
CA ALA A 301 -25.16 -23.26 29.32
C ALA A 301 -25.40 -24.69 28.79
N ARG A 302 -25.71 -24.82 27.48
CA ARG A 302 -25.89 -26.13 26.86
C ARG A 302 -24.58 -26.94 26.70
N ALA A 303 -23.45 -26.28 26.57
CA ALA A 303 -22.14 -26.92 26.46
C ALA A 303 -21.63 -27.43 27.84
N ARG A 304 -22.18 -26.91 28.94
CA ARG A 304 -21.84 -27.30 30.32
C ARG A 304 -22.79 -28.36 30.90
N ALA A 305 -23.96 -28.55 30.28
CA ALA A 305 -24.93 -29.60 30.63
C ALA A 305 -24.70 -30.87 29.80
#